data_ae74508b80e256d02baf41d39319a9c8
#
_entry.id   ae74508b80e256d02baf41d39319a9c8
#
_cell.length_a   1.000
_cell.length_b   1.000
_cell.length_c   1.000
_cell.angle_alpha   90.00
_cell.angle_beta   90.00
_cell.angle_gamma   90.00
#
_symmetry.space_group_name_H-M   'P 1'
#
loop_
_entity.id
_entity.type
_entity.pdbx_description
1 polymer ?
#
loop_
_entity_poly.entity_id
_entity_poly.type
_entity_poly.pdbx_seq_one_letter_code
_entity_poly.pdbx_strand_id
1 'polypeptide(L)' 'MSPKELLYIEDALGHEKQMKTACTDFAGQLQDPELKNFVQALCSKHQECFNRFYGLLK' A
#
# COMPACT_ATOMS: atom_id res chain seq x y z
N MET A 1 8.73 5.54 -21.65
CA MET A 1 7.71 4.67 -21.05
C MET A 1 6.61 4.40 -22.07
N SER A 2 6.24 3.15 -22.26
CA SER A 2 5.21 2.79 -23.22
C SER A 2 3.80 3.06 -22.63
N PRO A 3 2.78 3.25 -23.49
CA PRO A 3 1.42 3.40 -22.99
C PRO A 3 0.95 2.20 -22.16
N LYS A 4 1.39 1.00 -22.51
CA LYS A 4 1.04 -0.21 -21.78
C LYS A 4 1.63 -0.19 -20.36
N GLU A 5 2.87 0.24 -20.24
CA GLU A 5 3.53 0.39 -18.94
C GLU A 5 2.82 1.43 -18.08
N LEU A 6 2.40 2.53 -18.68
CA LEU A 6 1.66 3.58 -17.97
C LEU A 6 0.34 3.04 -17.41
N LEU A 7 -0.36 2.22 -18.17
CA LEU A 7 -1.60 1.60 -17.70
C LEU A 7 -1.35 0.67 -16.50
N TYR A 8 -0.28 -0.10 -16.55
CA TYR A 8 0.09 -0.96 -15.42
C TYR A 8 0.39 -0.16 -14.16
N ILE A 9 1.05 0.99 -14.33
CA ILE A 9 1.37 1.87 -13.20
C ILE A 9 0.10 2.47 -12.61
N GLU A 10 -0.81 2.93 -13.44
CA GLU A 10 -2.08 3.47 -12.99
C GLU A 10 -2.90 2.44 -12.22
N ASP A 11 -2.91 1.20 -12.71
CA ASP A 11 -3.59 0.11 -12.03
C ASP A 11 -2.95 -0.18 -10.67
N ALA A 12 -1.61 -0.20 -10.62
CA ALA A 12 -0.89 -0.42 -9.38
C ALA A 12 -1.18 0.67 -8.35
N LEU A 13 -1.26 1.93 -8.80
CA LEU A 13 -1.60 3.05 -7.93
C LEU A 13 -3.00 2.93 -7.35
N GLY A 14 -3.96 2.49 -8.18
CA GLY A 14 -5.32 2.26 -7.72
C GLY A 14 -5.40 1.14 -6.68
N HIS A 15 -4.69 0.06 -6.92
CA HIS A 15 -4.64 -1.07 -5.99
C HIS A 15 -3.97 -0.69 -4.68
N GLU A 16 -2.93 0.13 -4.73
CA GLU A 16 -2.23 0.58 -3.52
C GLU A 16 -3.17 1.38 -2.62
N LYS A 17 -3.95 2.26 -3.19
CA LYS A 17 -4.93 3.04 -2.43
C LYS A 17 -5.96 2.14 -1.76
N GLN A 18 -6.46 1.14 -2.49
CA GLN A 18 -7.41 0.16 -1.95
C GLN A 18 -6.78 -0.66 -0.82
N MET A 19 -5.54 -1.08 -1.00
CA MET A 19 -4.81 -1.84 0.01
C MET A 19 -4.57 -1.02 1.26
N LYS A 20 -4.26 0.25 1.12
CA LYS A 20 -4.05 1.15 2.25
C LYS A 20 -5.34 1.27 3.08
N THR A 21 -6.47 1.48 2.42
CA THR A 21 -7.76 1.56 3.08
C THR A 21 -8.10 0.25 3.79
N ALA A 22 -7.92 -0.88 3.09
CA ALA A 22 -8.18 -2.20 3.65
C ALA A 22 -7.28 -2.49 4.86
N CYS A 23 -6.02 -2.11 4.78
CA CYS A 23 -5.07 -2.27 5.88
C CYS A 23 -5.51 -1.49 7.11
N THR A 24 -5.90 -0.24 6.93
CA THR A 24 -6.35 0.63 8.02
C THR A 24 -7.60 0.05 8.67
N ASP A 25 -8.56 -0.38 7.86
CA ASP A 25 -9.81 -0.97 8.35
C ASP A 25 -9.55 -2.26 9.12
N PHE A 26 -8.72 -3.12 8.57
CA PHE A 26 -8.37 -4.39 9.20
C PHE A 26 -7.68 -4.17 10.53
N ALA A 27 -6.69 -3.28 10.57
CA ALA A 27 -5.98 -2.97 11.80
C ALA A 27 -6.94 -2.39 12.86
N GLY A 28 -7.91 -1.58 12.42
CA GLY A 28 -8.91 -0.99 13.31
C GLY A 28 -9.84 -2.02 13.95
N GLN A 29 -10.03 -3.18 13.30
CA GLN A 29 -10.88 -4.24 13.81
C GLN A 29 -10.17 -5.18 14.78
N LEU A 30 -8.85 -5.13 14.83
CA LEU A 30 -8.07 -5.97 15.73
C LEU A 30 -8.15 -5.43 17.15
N GLN A 31 -8.41 -6.32 18.09
CA GLN A 31 -8.50 -5.97 19.51
C GLN A 31 -7.20 -6.17 20.26
N ASP A 32 -6.35 -7.07 19.77
CA ASP A 32 -5.04 -7.34 20.37
C ASP A 32 -4.07 -6.21 20.01
N PRO A 33 -3.53 -5.47 21.00
CA PRO A 33 -2.65 -4.34 20.72
C PRO A 33 -1.35 -4.74 20.01
N GLU A 34 -0.77 -5.89 20.33
CA GLU A 34 0.44 -6.36 19.67
C GLU A 34 0.19 -6.66 18.21
N LEU A 35 -0.90 -7.36 17.92
CA LEU A 35 -1.27 -7.74 16.57
C LEU A 35 -1.62 -6.49 15.76
N LYS A 36 -2.34 -5.56 16.36
CA LYS A 36 -2.68 -4.29 15.73
C LYS A 36 -1.42 -3.52 15.34
N ASN A 37 -0.46 -3.40 16.24
CA ASN A 37 0.81 -2.72 15.98
C ASN A 37 1.59 -3.41 14.88
N PHE A 38 1.61 -4.74 14.88
CA PHE A 38 2.30 -5.52 13.85
C PHE A 38 1.71 -5.25 12.47
N VAL A 39 0.38 -5.29 12.36
CA VAL A 39 -0.31 -5.06 11.08
C VAL A 39 -0.10 -3.63 10.61
N GLN A 40 -0.17 -2.65 11.51
CA GLN A 40 0.08 -1.25 11.14
C GLN A 40 1.51 -1.05 10.63
N ALA A 41 2.49 -1.68 11.27
CA ALA A 41 3.88 -1.61 10.82
C ALA A 41 4.05 -2.25 9.45
N LEU A 42 3.38 -3.37 9.21
CA LEU A 42 3.42 -4.05 7.91
C LEU A 42 2.82 -3.18 6.81
N CYS A 43 1.69 -2.54 7.09
CA CYS A 43 1.04 -1.64 6.14
C CYS A 43 1.94 -0.45 5.79
N SER A 44 2.60 0.13 6.79
CA SER A 44 3.53 1.24 6.59
C SER A 44 4.71 0.83 5.71
N LYS A 45 5.21 -0.38 5.92
CA LYS A 45 6.34 -0.90 5.16
C LYS A 45 5.97 -1.11 3.69
N HIS A 46 4.78 -1.62 3.44
CA HIS A 46 4.28 -1.78 2.07
C HIS A 46 4.11 -0.44 1.39
N GLN A 47 3.62 0.56 2.10
CA GLN A 47 3.46 1.90 1.55
C GLN A 47 4.81 2.53 1.21
N GLU A 48 5.81 2.34 2.06
CA GLU A 48 7.17 2.82 1.78
C GLU A 48 7.73 2.21 0.51
N CYS A 49 7.58 0.90 0.35
CA CYS A 49 8.00 0.19 -0.86
C CYS A 49 7.34 0.76 -2.10
N PHE A 50 6.05 1.01 -2.00
CA PHE A 50 5.27 1.56 -3.10
C PHE A 50 5.73 2.98 -3.45
N ASN A 51 5.92 3.82 -2.43
CA ASN A 51 6.38 5.19 -2.64
C ASN A 51 7.75 5.22 -3.31
N ARG A 52 8.63 4.31 -2.93
CA ARG A 52 9.96 4.18 -3.51
C ARG A 52 9.87 3.79 -4.98
N PHE A 53 9.02 2.81 -5.28
CA PHE A 53 8.75 2.37 -6.64
C PHE A 53 8.21 3.53 -7.49
N TYR A 54 7.22 4.23 -6.96
CA TYR A 54 6.62 5.37 -7.64
C TYR A 54 7.63 6.49 -7.91
N GLY A 55 8.52 6.73 -6.96
CA GLY A 55 9.58 7.72 -7.11
C GLY A 55 10.55 7.41 -8.24
N LEU A 56 10.77 6.12 -8.54
CA LEU A 56 11.62 5.72 -9.65
C LEU A 56 11.01 5.99 -11.01
N LEU A 57 9.70 6.16 -11.05
CA LEU A 57 8.97 6.36 -12.31
C LEU A 57 8.80 7.83 -12.70
N LYS A 58 9.12 8.72 -11.81
CA LYS A 58 9.04 10.16 -12.07
C LYS A 58 10.18 10.68 -12.92
#